data_b85266f57223387eb674e1900c61f200
#
_entry.id   b85266f57223387eb674e1900c61f200
#
_cell.length_a   1.000
_cell.length_b   1.000
_cell.length_c   1.000
_cell.angle_alpha   90.00
_cell.angle_beta   90.00
_cell.angle_gamma   90.00
#
_symmetry.space_group_name_H-M   'P 1'
#
loop_
_entity.id
_entity.type
_entity.pdbx_description
1 polymer ?
#
loop_
_entity_poly.entity_id
_entity_poly.type
_entity_poly.pdbx_seq_one_letter_code
_entity_poly.pdbx_strand_id
1 'polypeptide(L)'
;MHPMEVNMQEYRSLALIVLAIFVVTLLGAFYSPTFEEQKGYLELFFLFGGVLFIVSTLAIFATLGFSSFAIYMAVFLAAVIAIYGILGAIIVVSLTYITWGSIFAMEVLLYDAGASSAKEWFVNRYTFKTFKAEYYAFYPLLGFIYVLLEIIPNLLSRESVIDFSPKRVLREMEELLP
;
A
#
# COMPACT_ATOMS: atom_id res chain seq x y z
N MET A 1 9.49 29.92 12.73
CA MET A 1 9.17 28.52 13.05
C MET A 1 10.48 27.75 13.04
N HIS A 2 10.98 27.35 14.22
CA HIS A 2 12.18 26.51 14.32
C HIS A 2 11.80 25.14 13.72
N PRO A 3 12.61 24.58 12.79
CA PRO A 3 12.44 23.18 12.41
C PRO A 3 12.71 22.36 13.68
N MET A 4 11.75 21.52 14.08
CA MET A 4 11.99 20.51 15.10
C MET A 4 13.14 19.62 14.59
N GLU A 5 14.31 19.76 15.21
CA GLU A 5 15.38 18.79 15.06
C GLU A 5 14.86 17.47 15.63
N VAL A 6 14.38 16.65 14.73
CA VAL A 6 13.91 15.31 15.02
C VAL A 6 15.10 14.52 15.55
N ASN A 7 15.07 14.20 16.84
CA ASN A 7 16.16 13.49 17.49
C ASN A 7 16.24 12.05 16.92
N MET A 8 17.09 11.85 15.93
CA MET A 8 17.27 10.57 15.22
C MET A 8 17.62 9.39 16.16
N GLN A 9 18.15 9.66 17.34
CA GLN A 9 18.43 8.62 18.34
C GLN A 9 17.15 8.05 18.98
N GLU A 10 16.15 8.90 19.24
CA GLU A 10 14.87 8.45 19.80
C GLU A 10 14.12 7.54 18.82
N TYR A 11 14.16 7.87 17.52
CA TYR A 11 13.52 7.02 16.50
C TYR A 11 14.23 5.68 16.33
N ARG A 12 15.55 5.63 16.47
CA ARG A 12 16.29 4.36 16.42
C ARG A 12 15.96 3.45 17.60
N SER A 13 15.86 4.00 18.80
CA SER A 13 15.48 3.22 19.98
C SER A 13 14.04 2.70 19.88
N LEU A 14 13.10 3.54 19.41
CA LEU A 14 11.72 3.13 19.18
C LEU A 14 11.62 2.02 18.10
N ALA A 15 12.33 2.18 17.00
CA ALA A 15 12.37 1.17 15.93
C ALA A 15 12.94 -0.18 16.41
N LEU A 16 13.98 -0.14 17.26
CA LEU A 16 14.55 -1.35 17.86
C LEU A 16 13.59 -2.03 18.83
N ILE A 17 12.84 -1.27 19.64
CA ILE A 17 11.82 -1.81 20.55
C ILE A 17 10.71 -2.49 19.73
N VAL A 18 10.19 -1.81 18.69
CA VAL A 18 9.16 -2.37 17.81
C VAL A 18 9.66 -3.65 17.13
N LEU A 19 10.88 -3.62 16.60
CA LEU A 19 11.50 -4.81 15.99
C LEU A 19 11.64 -5.96 17.01
N ALA A 20 12.08 -5.67 18.25
CA ALA A 20 12.21 -6.67 19.30
C ALA A 20 10.85 -7.32 19.64
N ILE A 21 9.77 -6.52 19.73
CA ILE A 21 8.42 -7.05 19.96
C ILE A 21 8.02 -7.99 18.83
N PHE A 22 8.25 -7.62 17.56
CA PHE A 22 7.94 -8.48 16.42
C PHE A 22 8.74 -9.79 16.45
N VAL A 23 10.03 -9.71 16.73
CA VAL A 23 10.89 -10.91 16.80
C VAL A 23 10.46 -11.82 17.96
N VAL A 24 10.18 -11.27 19.14
CA VAL A 24 9.75 -12.06 20.30
C VAL A 24 8.40 -12.73 20.06
N THR A 25 7.42 -12.00 19.51
CA THR A 25 6.09 -12.59 19.22
C THR A 25 6.17 -13.65 18.13
N LEU A 26 7.00 -13.45 17.11
CA LEU A 26 7.20 -14.44 16.05
C LEU A 26 7.90 -15.69 16.58
N LEU A 27 8.98 -15.54 17.35
CA LEU A 27 9.68 -16.66 17.98
C LEU A 27 8.77 -17.40 18.96
N GLY A 28 7.99 -16.68 19.77
CA GLY A 28 6.99 -17.27 20.64
C GLY A 28 5.98 -18.13 19.88
N ALA A 29 5.47 -17.65 18.73
CA ALA A 29 4.56 -18.41 17.90
C ALA A 29 5.16 -19.72 17.35
N PHE A 30 6.48 -19.73 17.04
CA PHE A 30 7.14 -20.93 16.50
C PHE A 30 7.63 -21.91 17.55
N TYR A 31 8.06 -21.42 18.72
CA TYR A 31 8.73 -22.25 19.74
C TYR A 31 7.87 -22.56 20.95
N SER A 32 6.65 -22.05 21.06
CA SER A 32 5.76 -22.38 22.17
C SER A 32 5.32 -23.84 22.11
N PRO A 33 5.33 -24.52 23.27
CA PRO A 33 5.06 -25.97 23.35
C PRO A 33 3.57 -26.30 23.17
N THR A 34 2.66 -25.33 23.38
CA THR A 34 1.22 -25.56 23.31
C THR A 34 0.59 -24.74 22.18
N PHE A 35 -0.44 -25.30 21.55
CA PHE A 35 -1.18 -24.62 20.48
C PHE A 35 -1.84 -23.33 20.97
N GLU A 36 -2.32 -23.29 22.21
CA GLU A 36 -2.95 -22.08 22.76
C GLU A 36 -1.96 -20.93 22.93
N GLU A 37 -0.74 -21.24 23.40
CA GLU A 37 0.32 -20.24 23.50
C GLU A 37 0.77 -19.75 22.12
N GLN A 38 0.94 -20.66 21.14
CA GLN A 38 1.24 -20.29 19.75
C GLN A 38 0.20 -19.33 19.18
N LYS A 39 -1.09 -19.64 19.39
CA LYS A 39 -2.20 -18.79 18.96
C LYS A 39 -2.14 -17.42 19.64
N GLY A 40 -1.88 -17.35 20.95
CA GLY A 40 -1.74 -16.08 21.67
C GLY A 40 -0.60 -15.21 21.12
N TYR A 41 0.56 -15.78 20.82
CA TYR A 41 1.67 -15.04 20.20
C TYR A 41 1.35 -14.56 18.78
N LEU A 42 0.65 -15.36 17.97
CA LEU A 42 0.19 -14.95 16.64
C LEU A 42 -0.84 -13.83 16.71
N GLU A 43 -1.76 -13.89 17.64
CA GLU A 43 -2.73 -12.80 17.86
C GLU A 43 -2.03 -11.49 18.23
N LEU A 44 -1.04 -11.53 19.12
CA LEU A 44 -0.21 -10.38 19.46
C LEU A 44 0.59 -9.86 18.26
N PHE A 45 1.20 -10.75 17.49
CA PHE A 45 1.95 -10.37 16.28
C PHE A 45 1.06 -9.63 15.27
N PHE A 46 -0.14 -10.17 15.01
CA PHE A 46 -1.08 -9.52 14.08
C PHE A 46 -1.67 -8.24 14.65
N LEU A 47 -1.91 -8.17 15.96
CA LEU A 47 -2.38 -6.96 16.61
C LEU A 47 -1.37 -5.82 16.48
N PHE A 48 -0.12 -6.05 16.90
CA PHE A 48 0.94 -5.05 16.82
C PHE A 48 1.27 -4.69 15.36
N GLY A 49 1.35 -5.68 14.48
CA GLY A 49 1.59 -5.47 13.05
C GLY A 49 0.47 -4.66 12.39
N GLY A 50 -0.77 -4.98 12.70
CA GLY A 50 -1.94 -4.27 12.19
C GLY A 50 -1.99 -2.82 12.67
N VAL A 51 -1.77 -2.58 13.96
CA VAL A 51 -1.71 -1.22 14.50
C VAL A 51 -0.58 -0.42 13.87
N LEU A 52 0.62 -0.99 13.77
CA LEU A 52 1.77 -0.33 13.16
C LEU A 52 1.52 0.00 11.69
N PHE A 53 0.94 -0.93 10.94
CA PHE A 53 0.57 -0.72 9.53
C PHE A 53 -0.42 0.42 9.37
N ILE A 54 -1.49 0.44 10.18
CA ILE A 54 -2.51 1.50 10.15
C ILE A 54 -1.88 2.85 10.47
N VAL A 55 -1.12 2.95 11.57
CA VAL A 55 -0.48 4.21 12.00
C VAL A 55 0.51 4.71 10.94
N SER A 56 1.31 3.81 10.36
CA SER A 56 2.26 4.18 9.29
C SER A 56 1.56 4.67 8.04
N THR A 57 0.48 3.99 7.63
CA THR A 57 -0.32 4.38 6.46
C THR A 57 -0.95 5.75 6.68
N LEU A 58 -1.55 5.99 7.86
CA LEU A 58 -2.13 7.28 8.21
C LEU A 58 -1.09 8.40 8.25
N ALA A 59 0.10 8.12 8.79
CA ALA A 59 1.20 9.07 8.82
C ALA A 59 1.66 9.43 7.39
N ILE A 60 1.77 8.45 6.49
CA ILE A 60 2.11 8.69 5.08
C ILE A 60 1.06 9.57 4.41
N PHE A 61 -0.24 9.27 4.55
CA PHE A 61 -1.29 10.11 4.00
C PHE A 61 -1.28 11.54 4.56
N ALA A 62 -1.05 11.69 5.88
CA ALA A 62 -0.94 12.99 6.50
C ALA A 62 0.25 13.81 5.96
N THR A 63 1.42 13.19 5.78
CA THR A 63 2.61 13.85 5.22
C THR A 63 2.44 14.23 3.75
N LEU A 64 1.65 13.49 2.99
CA LEU A 64 1.29 13.81 1.61
C LEU A 64 0.25 14.95 1.50
N GLY A 65 -0.27 15.45 2.61
CA GLY A 65 -1.26 16.53 2.65
C GLY A 65 -2.71 16.06 2.61
N PHE A 66 -2.97 14.76 2.78
CA PHE A 66 -4.30 14.18 2.85
C PHE A 66 -4.77 13.95 4.30
N SER A 67 -4.51 14.93 5.18
CA SER A 67 -4.80 14.80 6.62
C SER A 67 -6.28 14.51 6.93
N SER A 68 -7.21 15.17 6.23
CA SER A 68 -8.65 14.90 6.40
C SER A 68 -9.01 13.47 5.98
N PHE A 69 -8.47 13.00 4.85
CA PHE A 69 -8.66 11.63 4.40
C PHE A 69 -8.10 10.61 5.40
N ALA A 70 -6.92 10.88 5.97
CA ALA A 70 -6.32 10.04 6.99
C ALA A 70 -7.23 9.90 8.23
N ILE A 71 -7.86 10.98 8.67
CA ILE A 71 -8.81 10.96 9.80
C ILE A 71 -10.05 10.11 9.47
N TYR A 72 -10.66 10.30 8.29
CA TYR A 72 -11.81 9.49 7.88
C TYR A 72 -11.47 8.00 7.78
N MET A 73 -10.28 7.68 7.22
CA MET A 73 -9.79 6.30 7.17
C MET A 73 -9.56 5.71 8.55
N ALA A 74 -9.02 6.48 9.50
CA ALA A 74 -8.83 6.01 10.88
C ALA A 74 -10.18 5.68 11.55
N VAL A 75 -11.17 6.55 11.40
CA VAL A 75 -12.53 6.33 11.94
C VAL A 75 -13.17 5.12 11.27
N PHE A 76 -13.07 4.99 9.95
CA PHE A 76 -13.60 3.84 9.22
C PHE A 76 -12.96 2.52 9.68
N LEU A 77 -11.62 2.47 9.77
CA LEU A 77 -10.92 1.28 10.25
C LEU A 77 -11.27 0.94 11.70
N ALA A 78 -11.37 1.93 12.57
CA ALA A 78 -11.79 1.72 13.95
C ALA A 78 -13.21 1.12 14.03
N ALA A 79 -14.15 1.62 13.22
CA ALA A 79 -15.49 1.08 13.14
C ALA A 79 -15.52 -0.36 12.60
N VAL A 80 -14.75 -0.65 11.56
CA VAL A 80 -14.63 -2.02 11.00
C VAL A 80 -14.04 -2.99 12.03
N ILE A 81 -13.00 -2.57 12.77
CA ILE A 81 -12.40 -3.39 13.84
C ILE A 81 -13.41 -3.63 14.96
N ALA A 82 -14.17 -2.62 15.35
CA ALA A 82 -15.18 -2.75 16.41
C ALA A 82 -16.33 -3.71 16.04
N ILE A 83 -16.72 -3.74 14.76
CA ILE A 83 -17.86 -4.57 14.29
C ILE A 83 -17.39 -5.99 13.92
N TYR A 84 -16.28 -6.12 13.20
CA TYR A 84 -15.85 -7.38 12.57
C TYR A 84 -14.56 -7.96 13.19
N GLY A 85 -13.98 -7.28 14.17
CA GLY A 85 -12.68 -7.64 14.72
C GLY A 85 -11.51 -7.39 13.76
N ILE A 86 -10.32 -7.71 14.21
CA ILE A 86 -9.08 -7.47 13.45
C ILE A 86 -9.04 -8.27 12.14
N LEU A 87 -9.49 -9.52 12.15
CA LEU A 87 -9.52 -10.37 10.96
C LEU A 87 -10.48 -9.79 9.90
N GLY A 88 -11.66 -9.34 10.32
CA GLY A 88 -12.59 -8.65 9.44
C GLY A 88 -12.01 -7.36 8.85
N ALA A 89 -11.29 -6.58 9.64
CA ALA A 89 -10.60 -5.39 9.17
C ALA A 89 -9.54 -5.71 8.11
N ILE A 90 -8.73 -6.75 8.32
CA ILE A 90 -7.73 -7.19 7.34
C ILE A 90 -8.39 -7.59 6.03
N ILE A 91 -9.49 -8.35 6.07
CA ILE A 91 -10.23 -8.77 4.87
C ILE A 91 -10.78 -7.56 4.12
N VAL A 92 -11.47 -6.64 4.83
CA VAL A 92 -12.05 -5.43 4.22
C VAL A 92 -10.98 -4.54 3.60
N VAL A 93 -9.89 -4.28 4.31
CA VAL A 93 -8.77 -3.48 3.81
C VAL A 93 -8.13 -4.12 2.60
N SER A 94 -7.89 -5.44 2.63
CA SER A 94 -7.30 -6.18 1.51
C SER A 94 -8.19 -6.16 0.28
N LEU A 95 -9.49 -6.41 0.43
CA LEU A 95 -10.45 -6.35 -0.68
C LEU A 95 -10.55 -4.94 -1.26
N THR A 96 -10.60 -3.92 -0.39
CA THR A 96 -10.62 -2.51 -0.81
C THR A 96 -9.35 -2.17 -1.59
N TYR A 97 -8.18 -2.55 -1.08
CA TYR A 97 -6.90 -2.33 -1.73
C TYR A 97 -6.82 -3.00 -3.11
N ILE A 98 -7.22 -4.27 -3.20
CA ILE A 98 -7.23 -5.02 -4.47
C ILE A 98 -8.20 -4.37 -5.46
N THR A 99 -9.41 -4.01 -5.02
CA THR A 99 -10.42 -3.41 -5.89
C THR A 99 -9.96 -2.07 -6.46
N TRP A 100 -9.58 -1.11 -5.58
CA TRP A 100 -9.15 0.21 -6.03
C TRP A 100 -7.84 0.17 -6.79
N GLY A 101 -6.91 -0.66 -6.35
CA GLY A 101 -5.64 -0.83 -7.04
C GLY A 101 -5.78 -1.50 -8.41
N SER A 102 -6.74 -2.42 -8.59
CA SER A 102 -7.04 -2.99 -9.90
C SER A 102 -7.66 -1.97 -10.85
N ILE A 103 -8.57 -1.12 -10.34
CA ILE A 103 -9.15 -0.01 -11.12
C ILE A 103 -8.03 0.94 -11.57
N PHE A 104 -7.19 1.40 -10.65
CA PHE A 104 -6.05 2.28 -10.96
C PHE A 104 -5.09 1.64 -11.96
N ALA A 105 -4.75 0.36 -11.77
CA ALA A 105 -3.86 -0.34 -12.67
C ALA A 105 -4.44 -0.52 -14.09
N MET A 106 -5.76 -0.71 -14.22
CA MET A 106 -6.45 -0.70 -15.51
C MET A 106 -6.46 0.68 -16.15
N GLU A 107 -6.65 1.75 -15.38
CA GLU A 107 -6.54 3.13 -15.88
C GLU A 107 -5.14 3.40 -16.44
N VAL A 108 -4.08 3.02 -15.71
CA VAL A 108 -2.68 3.15 -16.16
C VAL A 108 -2.43 2.33 -17.43
N LEU A 109 -2.97 1.11 -17.52
CA LEU A 109 -2.85 0.26 -18.69
C LEU A 109 -3.55 0.88 -19.91
N LEU A 110 -4.77 1.40 -19.76
CA LEU A 110 -5.51 2.06 -20.84
C LEU A 110 -4.79 3.32 -21.33
N TYR A 111 -4.17 4.07 -20.44
CA TYR A 111 -3.34 5.21 -20.79
C TYR A 111 -2.12 4.77 -21.63
N ASP A 112 -1.39 3.77 -21.16
CA ASP A 112 -0.19 3.26 -21.85
C ASP A 112 -0.53 2.64 -23.22
N ALA A 113 -1.73 2.06 -23.36
CA ALA A 113 -2.27 1.58 -24.62
C ALA A 113 -2.72 2.70 -25.59
N GLY A 114 -2.60 3.96 -25.21
CA GLY A 114 -2.88 5.11 -26.06
C GLY A 114 -4.36 5.49 -26.15
N ALA A 115 -5.21 5.07 -25.20
CA ALA A 115 -6.60 5.48 -25.17
C ALA A 115 -6.74 6.99 -24.89
N SER A 116 -7.21 7.75 -25.85
CA SER A 116 -7.35 9.23 -25.74
C SER A 116 -8.22 9.66 -24.56
N SER A 117 -9.30 8.91 -24.29
CA SER A 117 -10.18 9.14 -23.15
C SER A 117 -9.47 8.96 -21.80
N ALA A 118 -8.51 8.05 -21.70
CA ALA A 118 -7.71 7.85 -20.49
C ALA A 118 -6.80 9.06 -20.22
N LYS A 119 -6.20 9.66 -21.25
CA LYS A 119 -5.37 10.86 -21.13
C LYS A 119 -6.16 12.05 -20.58
N GLU A 120 -7.32 12.33 -21.14
CA GLU A 120 -8.20 13.42 -20.66
C GLU A 120 -8.67 13.16 -19.22
N TRP A 121 -8.97 11.90 -18.89
CA TRP A 121 -9.35 11.49 -17.55
C TRP A 121 -8.26 11.78 -16.51
N PHE A 122 -7.01 11.41 -16.81
CA PHE A 122 -5.87 11.65 -15.90
C PHE A 122 -5.64 13.15 -15.69
N VAL A 123 -5.61 13.96 -16.75
CA VAL A 123 -5.40 15.40 -16.67
C VAL A 123 -6.48 16.10 -15.84
N ASN A 124 -7.72 15.64 -15.94
CA ASN A 124 -8.83 16.25 -15.22
C ASN A 124 -8.95 15.79 -13.76
N ARG A 125 -8.41 14.61 -13.42
CA ARG A 125 -8.58 14.00 -12.11
C ARG A 125 -7.36 14.17 -11.20
N TYR A 126 -6.17 14.13 -11.77
CA TYR A 126 -4.93 14.06 -11.02
C TYR A 126 -4.09 15.34 -11.11
N THR A 127 -3.44 15.67 -9.98
CA THR A 127 -2.19 16.41 -9.98
C THR A 127 -1.04 15.39 -9.95
N PHE A 128 0.17 15.77 -10.39
CA PHE A 128 1.30 14.84 -10.34
C PHE A 128 1.53 14.27 -8.95
N LYS A 129 1.36 15.08 -7.90
CA LYS A 129 1.50 14.64 -6.51
C LYS A 129 0.51 13.52 -6.13
N THR A 130 -0.77 13.67 -6.51
CA THR A 130 -1.80 12.67 -6.19
C THR A 130 -1.63 11.41 -7.02
N PHE A 131 -1.32 11.54 -8.31
CA PHE A 131 -1.01 10.41 -9.18
C PHE A 131 0.19 9.61 -8.65
N LYS A 132 1.28 10.28 -8.31
CA LYS A 132 2.50 9.67 -7.77
C LYS A 132 2.23 8.91 -6.46
N ALA A 133 1.38 9.47 -5.58
CA ALA A 133 0.99 8.82 -4.33
C ALA A 133 0.21 7.51 -4.61
N GLU A 134 -0.80 7.55 -5.50
CA GLU A 134 -1.56 6.35 -5.88
C GLU A 134 -0.69 5.34 -6.62
N TYR A 135 0.20 5.79 -7.51
CA TYR A 135 1.14 4.94 -8.22
C TYR A 135 2.01 4.11 -7.28
N TYR A 136 2.60 4.74 -6.27
CA TYR A 136 3.43 4.01 -5.30
C TYR A 136 2.60 3.16 -4.33
N ALA A 137 1.41 3.62 -3.94
CA ALA A 137 0.50 2.84 -3.11
C ALA A 137 0.07 1.54 -3.79
N PHE A 138 -0.21 1.58 -5.10
CA PHE A 138 -0.66 0.43 -5.89
C PHE A 138 0.45 -0.22 -6.74
N TYR A 139 1.71 0.16 -6.51
CA TYR A 139 2.86 -0.40 -7.24
C TYR A 139 2.91 -1.94 -7.28
N PRO A 140 2.60 -2.68 -6.20
CA PRO A 140 2.56 -4.14 -6.26
C PRO A 140 1.54 -4.69 -7.26
N LEU A 141 0.37 -4.05 -7.40
CA LEU A 141 -0.67 -4.47 -8.35
C LEU A 141 -0.30 -4.09 -9.79
N LEU A 142 0.30 -2.92 -10.01
CA LEU A 142 0.89 -2.55 -11.30
C LEU A 142 1.96 -3.54 -11.73
N GLY A 143 2.84 -3.94 -10.80
CA GLY A 143 3.86 -4.95 -11.03
C GLY A 143 3.28 -6.32 -11.36
N PHE A 144 2.19 -6.71 -10.70
CA PHE A 144 1.48 -7.96 -10.99
C PHE A 144 0.88 -7.96 -12.41
N ILE A 145 0.22 -6.88 -12.82
CA ILE A 145 -0.31 -6.73 -14.18
C ILE A 145 0.82 -6.73 -15.21
N TYR A 146 1.94 -6.05 -14.93
CA TYR A 146 3.11 -6.08 -15.79
C TYR A 146 3.64 -7.51 -15.99
N VAL A 147 3.74 -8.30 -14.93
CA VAL A 147 4.15 -9.70 -15.01
C VAL A 147 3.18 -10.51 -15.86
N LEU A 148 1.87 -10.33 -15.67
CA LEU A 148 0.83 -11.06 -16.40
C LEU A 148 0.80 -10.72 -17.90
N LEU A 149 0.94 -9.45 -18.27
CA LEU A 149 0.75 -8.99 -19.64
C LEU A 149 2.04 -8.96 -20.47
N GLU A 150 3.19 -8.80 -19.82
CA GLU A 150 4.49 -8.66 -20.48
C GLU A 150 5.36 -9.89 -20.26
N ILE A 151 5.65 -10.25 -18.99
CA ILE A 151 6.63 -11.30 -18.72
C ILE A 151 6.11 -12.67 -19.07
N ILE A 152 4.90 -13.04 -18.66
CA ILE A 152 4.35 -14.37 -18.91
C ILE A 152 4.12 -14.63 -20.41
N PRO A 153 3.49 -13.73 -21.20
CA PRO A 153 3.35 -13.95 -22.63
C PRO A 153 4.70 -14.04 -23.36
N ASN A 154 5.64 -13.15 -23.02
CA ASN A 154 6.98 -13.20 -23.60
C ASN A 154 7.71 -14.52 -23.33
N LEU A 155 7.52 -15.09 -22.14
CA LEU A 155 8.10 -16.37 -21.79
C LEU A 155 7.47 -17.55 -22.55
N LEU A 156 6.18 -17.47 -22.84
CA LEU A 156 5.43 -18.55 -23.49
C LEU A 156 5.46 -18.50 -25.01
N SER A 157 5.27 -17.31 -25.59
CA SER A 157 5.11 -17.13 -27.05
C SER A 157 6.25 -16.38 -27.73
N ARG A 158 7.18 -15.81 -26.99
CA ARG A 158 8.25 -14.90 -27.46
C ARG A 158 7.74 -13.62 -28.13
N GLU A 159 6.45 -13.34 -28.04
CA GLU A 159 5.84 -12.11 -28.51
C GLU A 159 5.14 -11.42 -27.34
N SER A 160 5.46 -10.15 -27.07
CA SER A 160 4.71 -9.33 -26.10
C SER A 160 3.33 -9.05 -26.68
N VAL A 161 2.29 -9.36 -25.93
CA VAL A 161 0.92 -9.08 -26.33
C VAL A 161 0.66 -7.57 -26.27
N ILE A 162 1.26 -6.88 -25.31
CA ILE A 162 1.10 -5.45 -25.06
C ILE A 162 2.43 -4.93 -24.50
N ASP A 163 3.01 -3.89 -25.09
CA ASP A 163 4.18 -3.18 -24.53
C ASP A 163 3.73 -2.30 -23.35
N PHE A 164 3.48 -2.92 -22.21
CA PHE A 164 3.05 -2.23 -20.99
C PHE A 164 4.23 -1.84 -20.11
N SER A 165 4.41 -0.55 -19.86
CA SER A 165 5.49 -0.05 -19.02
C SER A 165 5.00 0.98 -17.97
N PRO A 166 4.69 0.55 -16.73
CA PRO A 166 4.27 1.47 -15.67
C PRO A 166 5.23 2.63 -15.43
N LYS A 167 6.53 2.40 -15.58
CA LYS A 167 7.56 3.44 -15.40
C LYS A 167 7.55 4.50 -16.52
N ARG A 168 7.16 4.10 -17.74
CA ARG A 168 6.96 5.04 -18.86
C ARG A 168 5.83 5.99 -18.53
N VAL A 169 4.68 5.44 -18.09
CA VAL A 169 3.52 6.23 -17.70
C VAL A 169 3.85 7.21 -16.58
N LEU A 170 4.59 6.79 -15.56
CA LEU A 170 4.98 7.70 -14.46
C LEU A 170 5.78 8.91 -14.97
N ARG A 171 6.72 8.71 -15.91
CA ARG A 171 7.51 9.79 -16.50
C ARG A 171 6.68 10.72 -17.37
N GLU A 172 5.79 10.17 -18.19
CA GLU A 172 4.90 10.96 -19.02
C GLU A 172 3.92 11.80 -18.17
N MET A 173 3.46 11.26 -17.04
CA MET A 173 2.62 11.99 -16.09
C MET A 173 3.37 13.12 -15.38
N GLU A 174 4.67 12.98 -15.14
CA GLU A 174 5.51 14.05 -14.57
C GLU A 174 5.61 15.26 -15.50
N GLU A 175 5.58 15.03 -16.82
CA GLU A 175 5.61 16.09 -17.84
C GLU A 175 4.21 16.67 -18.15
N LEU A 176 3.16 15.88 -17.94
CA LEU A 176 1.80 16.22 -18.35
C LEU A 176 0.98 16.89 -17.25
N LEU A 177 1.17 16.48 -16.00
CA LEU A 177 0.34 16.92 -14.87
C LEU A 177 0.99 18.09 -14.12
N PRO A 178 0.17 19.09 -13.67
CA PRO A 178 0.65 20.20 -12.87
C PRO A 178 1.12 19.79 -11.47
#